data_4e507049122697c248661240d641386c
#
_entry.id   4e507049122697c248661240d641386c
#
_cell.length_a   1.000
_cell.length_b   1.000
_cell.length_c   1.000
_cell.angle_alpha   90.00
_cell.angle_beta   90.00
_cell.angle_gamma   90.00
#
_symmetry.space_group_name_H-M   'P 1'
#
loop_
_entity.id
_entity.type
_entity.pdbx_description
1 polymer ?
#
loop_
_entity_poly.entity_id
_entity_poly.type
_entity_poly.pdbx_seq_one_letter_code
_entity_poly.pdbx_strand_id
1 'polypeptide(L)'
;MGKRKHVPLTSYLYLVPSLLIFAVFLFYPFFKTLYLSLFMTNKMGQAKLFVGLQNYTDLLSSASFLNSLKVTLIFVVIVVFGSMVLGLTAAVLCNRAFPGIRAFSTAYALPMAIASSSAAMIFKIMLHPAVGIVNKLLGLDINWLNDPATALYCVAILTAWLNSGINFLYFSAGLGNIDETIYERASVDGASGVQQFFSLTLPGLSPIMFYTLVVNIIQAFQSFGQIKLLTEGGPSESTNVIVYSIYRDAFFNYRFGSASAQSAILFVIIMLITLVMFRLEKKGVSY
;
A
#
# COMPACT_ATOMS: atom_id res chain seq x y z
N MET A 1 38.52 26.60 -5.09
CA MET A 1 38.01 26.18 -6.41
C MET A 1 38.28 24.68 -6.56
N GLY A 2 37.32 23.84 -6.27
CA GLY A 2 37.43 22.40 -6.41
C GLY A 2 37.41 21.99 -7.88
N LYS A 3 38.48 21.34 -8.36
CA LYS A 3 38.54 20.74 -9.70
C LYS A 3 37.36 19.75 -9.85
N ARG A 4 36.41 20.05 -10.75
CA ARG A 4 35.41 19.05 -11.19
C ARG A 4 36.18 17.83 -11.73
N LYS A 5 36.18 16.73 -10.99
CA LYS A 5 36.75 15.47 -11.47
C LYS A 5 35.91 15.05 -12.68
N HIS A 6 36.52 15.02 -13.87
CA HIS A 6 35.91 14.43 -15.05
C HIS A 6 35.65 12.97 -14.75
N VAL A 7 34.39 12.58 -14.65
CA VAL A 7 33.99 11.18 -14.51
C VAL A 7 34.35 10.49 -15.83
N PRO A 8 35.23 9.48 -15.84
CA PRO A 8 35.65 8.84 -17.10
C PRO A 8 34.44 8.17 -17.77
N LEU A 9 34.39 8.21 -19.10
CA LEU A 9 33.33 7.65 -19.93
C LEU A 9 33.05 6.16 -19.62
N THR A 10 34.08 5.43 -19.19
CA THR A 10 33.98 4.05 -18.73
C THR A 10 33.01 3.87 -17.54
N SER A 11 32.88 4.87 -16.67
CA SER A 11 31.92 4.81 -15.56
C SER A 11 30.47 4.79 -16.03
N TYR A 12 30.16 5.44 -17.11
CA TYR A 12 28.81 5.42 -17.72
C TYR A 12 28.53 4.08 -18.42
N LEU A 13 29.56 3.38 -18.93
CA LEU A 13 29.39 2.07 -19.57
C LEU A 13 28.87 1.02 -18.58
N TYR A 14 29.23 1.10 -17.29
CA TYR A 14 28.71 0.22 -16.24
C TYR A 14 27.23 0.45 -15.93
N LEU A 15 26.67 1.62 -16.26
CA LEU A 15 25.24 1.92 -16.08
C LEU A 15 24.39 1.44 -17.25
N VAL A 16 24.99 1.21 -18.44
CA VAL A 16 24.26 0.85 -19.67
C VAL A 16 23.36 -0.38 -19.49
N PRO A 17 23.80 -1.50 -18.91
CA PRO A 17 22.94 -2.68 -18.76
C PRO A 17 21.69 -2.39 -17.92
N SER A 18 21.85 -1.69 -16.77
CA SER A 18 20.72 -1.32 -15.92
C SER A 18 19.79 -0.31 -16.58
N LEU A 19 20.33 0.70 -17.26
CA LEU A 19 19.54 1.69 -18.01
C LEU A 19 18.73 1.05 -19.15
N LEU A 20 19.31 0.08 -19.86
CA LEU A 20 18.58 -0.67 -20.91
C LEU A 20 17.42 -1.47 -20.31
N ILE A 21 17.63 -2.15 -19.19
CA ILE A 21 16.57 -2.87 -18.49
C ILE A 21 15.45 -1.90 -18.07
N PHE A 22 15.78 -0.77 -17.47
CA PHE A 22 14.79 0.25 -17.11
C PHE A 22 14.08 0.82 -18.34
N ALA A 23 14.82 1.10 -19.44
CA ALA A 23 14.23 1.63 -20.66
C ALA A 23 13.19 0.68 -21.25
N VAL A 24 13.51 -0.62 -21.34
CA VAL A 24 12.65 -1.63 -21.98
C VAL A 24 11.48 -2.05 -21.07
N PHE A 25 11.73 -2.30 -19.79
CA PHE A 25 10.72 -2.92 -18.91
C PHE A 25 9.94 -1.92 -18.05
N LEU A 26 10.43 -0.69 -17.86
CA LEU A 26 9.75 0.34 -17.10
C LEU A 26 9.29 1.50 -17.99
N PHE A 27 10.21 2.18 -18.64
CA PHE A 27 9.88 3.40 -19.38
C PHE A 27 9.07 3.13 -20.65
N TYR A 28 9.41 2.11 -21.44
CA TYR A 28 8.63 1.78 -22.62
C TYR A 28 7.17 1.42 -22.31
N PRO A 29 6.84 0.50 -21.39
CA PRO A 29 5.45 0.23 -21.02
C PRO A 29 4.74 1.45 -20.45
N PHE A 30 5.41 2.27 -19.65
CA PHE A 30 4.86 3.50 -19.07
C PHE A 30 4.42 4.48 -20.19
N PHE A 31 5.32 4.83 -21.10
CA PHE A 31 4.99 5.74 -22.21
C PHE A 31 3.97 5.12 -23.16
N LYS A 32 4.02 3.81 -23.39
CA LYS A 32 3.01 3.10 -24.18
C LYS A 32 1.63 3.18 -23.54
N THR A 33 1.53 3.08 -22.22
CA THR A 33 0.26 3.25 -21.47
C THR A 33 -0.27 4.68 -21.66
N LEU A 34 0.57 5.70 -21.49
CA LEU A 34 0.18 7.09 -21.76
C LEU A 34 -0.26 7.32 -23.21
N TYR A 35 0.43 6.71 -24.16
CA TYR A 35 0.02 6.75 -25.57
C TYR A 35 -1.34 6.10 -25.80
N LEU A 36 -1.54 4.87 -25.32
CA LEU A 36 -2.79 4.13 -25.49
C LEU A 36 -3.98 4.80 -24.81
N SER A 37 -3.77 5.58 -23.76
CA SER A 37 -4.84 6.32 -23.08
C SER A 37 -5.55 7.35 -23.95
N LEU A 38 -4.87 7.81 -25.01
CA LEU A 38 -5.40 8.78 -25.98
C LEU A 38 -6.05 8.13 -27.22
N PHE A 39 -6.10 6.81 -27.25
CA PHE A 39 -6.61 6.06 -28.41
C PHE A 39 -7.76 5.13 -28.00
N MET A 40 -8.70 4.94 -28.93
CA MET A 40 -9.58 3.79 -28.94
C MET A 40 -8.77 2.58 -29.41
N THR A 41 -8.82 1.47 -28.67
CA THR A 41 -8.06 0.26 -28.93
C THR A 41 -8.94 -0.87 -29.43
N ASN A 42 -8.36 -1.79 -30.20
CA ASN A 42 -9.02 -3.07 -30.49
C ASN A 42 -8.83 -4.06 -29.32
N LYS A 43 -9.47 -5.24 -29.43
CA LYS A 43 -9.36 -6.33 -28.42
C LYS A 43 -7.94 -6.88 -28.23
N MET A 44 -7.01 -6.57 -29.13
CA MET A 44 -5.59 -6.94 -29.03
C MET A 44 -4.73 -5.84 -28.38
N GLY A 45 -5.34 -4.75 -27.91
CA GLY A 45 -4.62 -3.62 -27.31
C GLY A 45 -3.86 -2.73 -28.31
N GLN A 46 -4.20 -2.82 -29.63
CA GLN A 46 -3.59 -1.96 -30.64
C GLN A 46 -4.39 -0.66 -30.78
N ALA A 47 -3.71 0.46 -30.87
CA ALA A 47 -4.31 1.76 -31.14
C ALA A 47 -4.97 1.76 -32.54
N LYS A 48 -6.24 2.18 -32.65
CA LYS A 48 -7.01 2.23 -33.90
C LYS A 48 -7.42 3.64 -34.27
N LEU A 49 -8.02 4.38 -33.34
CA LEU A 49 -8.51 5.74 -33.58
C LEU A 49 -8.00 6.65 -32.47
N PHE A 50 -7.43 7.78 -32.85
CA PHE A 50 -7.08 8.82 -31.88
C PHE A 50 -8.33 9.53 -31.39
N VAL A 51 -8.59 9.48 -30.10
CA VAL A 51 -9.79 10.07 -29.46
C VAL A 51 -9.41 11.18 -28.46
N GLY A 52 -8.14 11.54 -28.36
CA GLY A 52 -7.66 12.58 -27.45
C GLY A 52 -8.02 12.27 -25.99
N LEU A 53 -8.72 13.19 -25.35
CA LEU A 53 -9.10 13.06 -23.92
C LEU A 53 -10.44 12.36 -23.68
N GLN A 54 -11.08 11.79 -24.73
CA GLN A 54 -12.41 11.19 -24.58
C GLN A 54 -12.42 10.03 -23.57
N ASN A 55 -11.38 9.17 -23.55
CA ASN A 55 -11.30 8.12 -22.53
C ASN A 55 -11.35 8.67 -21.09
N TYR A 56 -10.77 9.85 -20.86
CA TYR A 56 -10.77 10.49 -19.54
C TYR A 56 -12.14 11.10 -19.20
N THR A 57 -12.79 11.77 -20.16
CA THR A 57 -14.13 12.35 -19.94
C THR A 57 -15.17 11.27 -19.69
N ASP A 58 -15.10 10.17 -20.44
CA ASP A 58 -15.99 9.02 -20.27
C ASP A 58 -15.80 8.36 -18.88
N LEU A 59 -14.56 8.22 -18.42
CA LEU A 59 -14.27 7.70 -17.08
C LEU A 59 -14.80 8.62 -15.98
N LEU A 60 -14.54 9.93 -16.07
CA LEU A 60 -14.99 10.89 -15.07
C LEU A 60 -16.52 11.04 -15.02
N SER A 61 -17.21 10.65 -16.08
CA SER A 61 -18.68 10.59 -16.15
C SER A 61 -19.25 9.23 -15.72
N SER A 62 -18.39 8.21 -15.55
CA SER A 62 -18.80 6.84 -15.19
C SER A 62 -19.01 6.70 -13.68
N ALA A 63 -20.24 6.35 -13.27
CA ALA A 63 -20.55 6.06 -11.88
C ALA A 63 -19.70 4.92 -11.29
N SER A 64 -19.40 3.87 -12.08
CA SER A 64 -18.56 2.75 -11.66
C SER A 64 -17.11 3.18 -11.40
N PHE A 65 -16.55 4.04 -12.26
CA PHE A 65 -15.21 4.57 -12.05
C PHE A 65 -15.12 5.49 -10.83
N LEU A 66 -16.07 6.39 -10.66
CA LEU A 66 -16.13 7.26 -9.47
C LEU A 66 -16.31 6.45 -8.19
N ASN A 67 -17.14 5.39 -8.22
CA ASN A 67 -17.24 4.46 -7.11
C ASN A 67 -15.90 3.77 -6.83
N SER A 68 -15.16 3.33 -7.85
CA SER A 68 -13.84 2.69 -7.66
C SER A 68 -12.83 3.63 -7.00
N LEU A 69 -12.84 4.91 -7.33
CA LEU A 69 -12.02 5.92 -6.64
C LEU A 69 -12.40 6.06 -5.17
N LYS A 70 -13.70 6.18 -4.87
CA LYS A 70 -14.20 6.28 -3.50
C LYS A 70 -13.83 5.05 -2.67
N VAL A 71 -14.08 3.85 -3.20
CA VAL A 71 -13.74 2.58 -2.55
C VAL A 71 -12.23 2.48 -2.31
N THR A 72 -11.41 2.89 -3.30
CA THR A 72 -9.95 2.91 -3.15
C THR A 72 -9.50 3.83 -2.02
N LEU A 73 -10.03 5.04 -1.93
CA LEU A 73 -9.67 5.98 -0.87
C LEU A 73 -10.02 5.43 0.53
N ILE A 74 -11.22 4.86 0.69
CA ILE A 74 -11.63 4.24 1.96
C ILE A 74 -10.71 3.06 2.29
N PHE A 75 -10.44 2.19 1.33
CA PHE A 75 -9.54 1.05 1.47
C PHE A 75 -8.14 1.47 1.90
N VAL A 76 -7.55 2.46 1.22
CA VAL A 76 -6.20 2.99 1.53
C VAL A 76 -6.15 3.53 2.96
N VAL A 77 -7.14 4.32 3.39
CA VAL A 77 -7.17 4.85 4.76
C VAL A 77 -7.19 3.73 5.80
N ILE A 78 -8.06 2.72 5.61
CA ILE A 78 -8.18 1.60 6.55
C ILE A 78 -6.89 0.78 6.59
N VAL A 79 -6.33 0.45 5.43
CA VAL A 79 -5.10 -0.38 5.33
C VAL A 79 -3.91 0.35 5.93
N VAL A 80 -3.71 1.61 5.58
CA VAL A 80 -2.56 2.40 6.06
C VAL A 80 -2.64 2.59 7.57
N PHE A 81 -3.78 3.07 8.07
CA PHE A 81 -3.97 3.26 9.51
C PHE A 81 -3.83 1.94 10.27
N GLY A 82 -4.53 0.89 9.82
CA GLY A 82 -4.49 -0.42 10.46
C GLY A 82 -3.09 -1.03 10.50
N SER A 83 -2.38 -1.04 9.37
CA SER A 83 -1.03 -1.61 9.30
C SER A 83 0.00 -0.83 10.13
N MET A 84 -0.09 0.50 10.16
CA MET A 84 0.78 1.34 10.99
C MET A 84 0.52 1.14 12.47
N VAL A 85 -0.74 1.15 12.89
CA VAL A 85 -1.11 0.94 14.30
C VAL A 85 -0.69 -0.45 14.78
N LEU A 86 -0.98 -1.48 14.01
CA LEU A 86 -0.57 -2.85 14.34
C LEU A 86 0.96 -2.96 14.42
N GLY A 87 1.69 -2.47 13.42
CA GLY A 87 3.15 -2.53 13.38
C GLY A 87 3.81 -1.75 14.52
N LEU A 88 3.35 -0.52 14.78
CA LEU A 88 3.87 0.32 15.85
C LEU A 88 3.61 -0.29 17.23
N THR A 89 2.39 -0.77 17.47
CA THR A 89 2.03 -1.41 18.74
C THR A 89 2.93 -2.61 19.02
N ALA A 90 3.14 -3.47 18.03
CA ALA A 90 4.01 -4.62 18.18
C ALA A 90 5.48 -4.21 18.42
N ALA A 91 5.97 -3.20 17.70
CA ALA A 91 7.34 -2.71 17.87
C ALA A 91 7.57 -2.14 19.28
N VAL A 92 6.64 -1.34 19.79
CA VAL A 92 6.72 -0.79 21.15
C VAL A 92 6.64 -1.88 22.22
N LEU A 93 5.79 -2.89 22.04
CA LEU A 93 5.72 -4.04 22.94
C LEU A 93 7.03 -4.84 22.93
N CYS A 94 7.61 -5.05 21.75
CA CYS A 94 8.88 -5.78 21.57
C CYS A 94 10.11 -4.98 21.98
N ASN A 95 10.00 -3.68 22.20
CA ASN A 95 11.12 -2.87 22.69
C ASN A 95 11.39 -3.11 24.19
N ARG A 96 10.53 -3.84 24.88
CA ARG A 96 10.68 -4.22 26.29
C ARG A 96 11.18 -5.65 26.37
N ALA A 97 12.20 -5.89 27.23
CA ALA A 97 12.71 -7.24 27.47
C ALA A 97 11.65 -8.05 28.27
N PHE A 98 11.15 -9.14 27.69
CA PHE A 98 10.31 -10.12 28.39
C PHE A 98 10.62 -11.54 27.90
N PRO A 99 10.32 -12.58 28.72
CA PRO A 99 10.53 -13.96 28.31
C PRO A 99 9.72 -14.29 27.04
N GLY A 100 10.39 -14.82 26.00
CA GLY A 100 9.72 -15.18 24.74
C GLY A 100 9.69 -14.08 23.68
N ILE A 101 10.24 -12.89 23.91
CA ILE A 101 10.26 -11.78 22.96
C ILE A 101 10.75 -12.17 21.56
N ARG A 102 11.78 -13.03 21.47
CA ARG A 102 12.30 -13.49 20.17
C ARG A 102 11.27 -14.28 19.38
N ALA A 103 10.57 -15.19 20.06
CA ALA A 103 9.50 -15.97 19.42
C ALA A 103 8.34 -15.08 18.99
N PHE A 104 7.93 -14.12 19.83
CA PHE A 104 6.89 -13.16 19.51
C PHE A 104 7.28 -12.28 18.31
N SER A 105 8.46 -11.70 18.31
CA SER A 105 8.96 -10.85 17.21
C SER A 105 9.02 -11.63 15.88
N THR A 106 9.51 -12.90 15.94
CA THR A 106 9.53 -13.77 14.75
C THR A 106 8.12 -14.07 14.25
N ALA A 107 7.21 -14.44 15.14
CA ALA A 107 5.82 -14.74 14.77
C ALA A 107 5.10 -13.50 14.19
N TYR A 108 5.37 -12.31 14.76
CA TYR A 108 4.74 -11.08 14.29
C TYR A 108 5.29 -10.62 12.92
N ALA A 109 6.53 -10.95 12.59
CA ALA A 109 7.12 -10.69 11.28
C ALA A 109 6.66 -11.69 10.20
N LEU A 110 6.12 -12.88 10.57
CA LEU A 110 5.71 -13.91 9.61
C LEU A 110 4.73 -13.44 8.51
N PRO A 111 3.72 -12.57 8.78
CA PRO A 111 2.80 -12.14 7.74
C PRO A 111 3.48 -11.59 6.48
N MET A 112 4.61 -10.88 6.62
CA MET A 112 5.34 -10.35 5.47
C MET A 112 5.96 -11.42 4.56
N ALA A 113 6.20 -12.62 5.08
CA ALA A 113 6.78 -13.74 4.34
C ALA A 113 5.70 -14.58 3.63
N ILE A 114 4.43 -14.38 3.97
CA ILE A 114 3.32 -15.13 3.39
C ILE A 114 2.93 -14.51 2.04
N ALA A 115 2.87 -15.32 1.00
CA ALA A 115 2.33 -14.86 -0.28
C ALA A 115 0.89 -14.36 -0.10
N SER A 116 0.58 -13.17 -0.60
CA SER A 116 -0.74 -12.53 -0.46
C SER A 116 -1.89 -13.41 -0.99
N SER A 117 -1.62 -14.21 -2.02
CA SER A 117 -2.57 -15.17 -2.57
C SER A 117 -2.89 -16.31 -1.60
N SER A 118 -1.88 -16.88 -0.93
CA SER A 118 -2.07 -17.93 0.06
C SER A 118 -2.82 -17.42 1.28
N ALA A 119 -2.47 -16.23 1.76
CA ALA A 119 -3.19 -15.57 2.85
C ALA A 119 -4.66 -15.32 2.49
N ALA A 120 -4.94 -14.83 1.28
CA ALA A 120 -6.31 -14.59 0.82
C ALA A 120 -7.13 -15.89 0.79
N MET A 121 -6.56 -17.01 0.33
CA MET A 121 -7.26 -18.30 0.32
C MET A 121 -7.56 -18.81 1.74
N ILE A 122 -6.63 -18.68 2.67
CA ILE A 122 -6.85 -19.04 4.08
C ILE A 122 -7.97 -18.18 4.68
N PHE A 123 -7.92 -16.87 4.48
CA PHE A 123 -8.95 -15.95 4.96
C PHE A 123 -10.32 -16.23 4.34
N LYS A 124 -10.37 -16.59 3.06
CA LYS A 124 -11.63 -16.99 2.39
C LYS A 124 -12.28 -18.17 3.06
N ILE A 125 -11.50 -19.17 3.49
CA ILE A 125 -11.99 -20.33 4.23
C ILE A 125 -12.39 -19.92 5.66
N MET A 126 -11.58 -19.12 6.34
CA MET A 126 -11.86 -18.67 7.71
C MET A 126 -13.15 -17.84 7.81
N LEU A 127 -13.43 -17.02 6.79
CA LEU A 127 -14.61 -16.15 6.72
C LEU A 127 -15.81 -16.79 6.03
N HIS A 128 -15.71 -18.09 5.67
CA HIS A 128 -16.82 -18.77 5.00
C HIS A 128 -18.03 -18.90 5.93
N PRO A 129 -19.27 -18.56 5.48
CA PRO A 129 -20.43 -18.49 6.36
C PRO A 129 -20.74 -19.82 7.06
N ALA A 130 -20.70 -20.95 6.34
CA ALA A 130 -21.11 -22.25 6.88
C ALA A 130 -20.01 -22.99 7.65
N VAL A 131 -18.74 -22.93 7.16
CA VAL A 131 -17.63 -23.74 7.71
C VAL A 131 -16.55 -22.91 8.38
N GLY A 132 -16.59 -21.58 8.21
CA GLY A 132 -15.56 -20.65 8.70
C GLY A 132 -15.50 -20.59 10.22
N ILE A 133 -14.26 -20.52 10.72
CA ILE A 133 -14.01 -20.48 12.16
C ILE A 133 -14.47 -19.15 12.80
N VAL A 134 -14.48 -18.05 12.02
CA VAL A 134 -14.81 -16.72 12.54
C VAL A 134 -16.26 -16.65 13.04
N ASN A 135 -17.22 -17.11 12.23
CA ASN A 135 -18.63 -17.17 12.62
C ASN A 135 -18.84 -18.09 13.84
N LYS A 136 -18.15 -19.23 13.88
CA LYS A 136 -18.27 -20.18 15.00
C LYS A 136 -17.73 -19.59 16.30
N LEU A 137 -16.60 -18.89 16.27
CA LEU A 137 -16.01 -18.28 17.47
C LEU A 137 -16.80 -17.08 17.99
N LEU A 138 -17.38 -16.29 17.09
CA LEU A 138 -18.14 -15.09 17.43
C LEU A 138 -19.63 -15.35 17.69
N GLY A 139 -20.13 -16.58 17.39
CA GLY A 139 -21.55 -16.90 17.47
C GLY A 139 -22.39 -16.09 16.48
N LEU A 140 -21.82 -15.75 15.31
CA LEU A 140 -22.44 -14.93 14.28
C LEU A 140 -22.79 -15.78 13.05
N ASP A 141 -23.76 -15.31 12.26
CA ASP A 141 -24.12 -15.86 10.95
C ASP A 141 -24.03 -14.77 9.89
N ILE A 142 -22.80 -14.34 9.61
CA ILE A 142 -22.51 -13.25 8.67
C ILE A 142 -21.83 -13.82 7.43
N ASN A 143 -22.29 -13.37 6.25
CA ASN A 143 -21.62 -13.67 4.99
C ASN A 143 -20.58 -12.58 4.65
N TRP A 144 -19.48 -12.60 5.38
CA TRP A 144 -18.45 -11.57 5.42
C TRP A 144 -17.99 -11.03 4.05
N LEU A 145 -17.83 -11.90 3.07
CA LEU A 145 -17.28 -11.56 1.77
C LEU A 145 -18.35 -11.23 0.71
N ASN A 146 -19.59 -11.65 0.94
CA ASN A 146 -20.70 -11.42 0.02
C ASN A 146 -21.73 -10.38 0.52
N ASP A 147 -21.42 -9.71 1.63
CA ASP A 147 -22.19 -8.56 2.11
C ASP A 147 -21.43 -7.26 1.74
N PRO A 148 -22.06 -6.33 1.00
CA PRO A 148 -21.47 -5.03 0.65
C PRO A 148 -20.99 -4.21 1.86
N ALA A 149 -21.63 -4.40 3.02
CA ALA A 149 -21.27 -3.68 4.24
C ALA A 149 -19.98 -4.17 4.89
N THR A 150 -19.61 -5.44 4.70
CA THR A 150 -18.49 -6.07 5.40
C THR A 150 -17.31 -6.43 4.49
N ALA A 151 -17.56 -6.70 3.21
CA ALA A 151 -16.55 -7.21 2.29
C ALA A 151 -15.29 -6.34 2.19
N LEU A 152 -15.45 -5.01 2.06
CA LEU A 152 -14.31 -4.09 1.97
C LEU A 152 -13.44 -4.12 3.23
N TYR A 153 -14.06 -4.16 4.40
CA TYR A 153 -13.35 -4.22 5.68
C TYR A 153 -12.59 -5.52 5.85
N CYS A 154 -13.16 -6.66 5.44
CA CYS A 154 -12.48 -7.95 5.48
C CYS A 154 -11.22 -7.95 4.61
N VAL A 155 -11.31 -7.44 3.38
CA VAL A 155 -10.14 -7.33 2.49
C VAL A 155 -9.10 -6.34 3.06
N ALA A 156 -9.55 -5.22 3.61
CA ALA A 156 -8.67 -4.20 4.18
C ALA A 156 -7.96 -4.72 5.45
N ILE A 157 -8.64 -5.46 6.32
CA ILE A 157 -8.05 -6.06 7.54
C ILE A 157 -6.98 -7.08 7.16
N LEU A 158 -7.26 -7.97 6.19
CA LEU A 158 -6.25 -8.91 5.69
C LEU A 158 -5.01 -8.16 5.16
N THR A 159 -5.24 -7.13 4.34
CA THR A 159 -4.14 -6.37 3.73
C THR A 159 -3.34 -5.61 4.80
N ALA A 160 -4.02 -5.01 5.78
CA ALA A 160 -3.36 -4.33 6.89
C ALA A 160 -2.52 -5.31 7.74
N TRP A 161 -3.03 -6.51 8.01
CA TRP A 161 -2.30 -7.56 8.72
C TRP A 161 -1.05 -8.01 7.94
N LEU A 162 -1.14 -8.24 6.64
CA LEU A 162 0.03 -8.59 5.81
C LEU A 162 1.11 -7.50 5.84
N ASN A 163 0.70 -6.23 5.78
CA ASN A 163 1.62 -5.10 5.79
C ASN A 163 2.16 -4.79 7.20
N SER A 164 1.48 -5.23 8.26
CA SER A 164 1.90 -4.94 9.64
C SER A 164 3.26 -5.53 10.00
N GLY A 165 3.64 -6.68 9.42
CA GLY A 165 4.93 -7.33 9.66
C GLY A 165 6.13 -6.49 9.22
N ILE A 166 6.07 -5.89 8.02
CA ILE A 166 7.13 -5.01 7.54
C ILE A 166 7.16 -3.68 8.32
N ASN A 167 5.99 -3.15 8.67
CA ASN A 167 5.89 -1.95 9.50
C ASN A 167 6.49 -2.17 10.89
N PHE A 168 6.26 -3.34 11.49
CA PHE A 168 6.89 -3.74 12.74
C PHE A 168 8.42 -3.68 12.65
N LEU A 169 9.03 -4.17 11.55
CA LEU A 169 10.48 -4.11 11.36
C LEU A 169 10.98 -2.66 11.21
N TYR A 170 10.28 -1.82 10.43
CA TYR A 170 10.66 -0.41 10.30
C TYR A 170 10.60 0.32 11.63
N PHE A 171 9.52 0.15 12.40
CA PHE A 171 9.38 0.79 13.71
C PHE A 171 10.36 0.23 14.74
N SER A 172 10.63 -1.08 14.73
CA SER A 172 11.63 -1.68 15.61
C SER A 172 13.03 -1.15 15.34
N ALA A 173 13.41 -1.00 14.07
CA ALA A 173 14.68 -0.37 13.69
C ALA A 173 14.73 1.11 14.11
N GLY A 174 13.62 1.83 13.96
CA GLY A 174 13.52 3.22 14.41
C GLY A 174 13.65 3.38 15.92
N LEU A 175 12.98 2.50 16.69
CA LEU A 175 13.07 2.50 18.15
C LEU A 175 14.50 2.24 18.64
N GLY A 176 15.25 1.34 17.97
CA GLY A 176 16.64 1.04 18.30
C GLY A 176 17.62 2.20 18.04
N ASN A 177 17.20 3.23 17.31
CA ASN A 177 18.01 4.43 17.08
C ASN A 177 17.77 5.55 18.10
N ILE A 178 16.78 5.41 18.99
CA ILE A 178 16.51 6.38 20.04
C ILE A 178 17.43 6.07 21.23
N ASP A 179 18.16 7.07 21.69
CA ASP A 179 19.09 6.92 22.81
C ASP A 179 18.33 6.56 24.10
N GLU A 180 18.70 5.42 24.71
CA GLU A 180 18.09 4.89 25.92
C GLU A 180 18.22 5.86 27.11
N THR A 181 19.30 6.66 27.14
CA THR A 181 19.52 7.67 28.19
C THR A 181 18.42 8.72 28.29
N ILE A 182 17.71 8.99 27.18
CA ILE A 182 16.56 9.92 27.17
C ILE A 182 15.40 9.36 28.01
N TYR A 183 15.16 8.06 27.91
CA TYR A 183 14.11 7.37 28.70
C TYR A 183 14.49 7.27 30.16
N GLU A 184 15.77 7.01 30.49
CA GLU A 184 16.26 6.98 31.85
C GLU A 184 16.07 8.33 32.54
N ARG A 185 16.49 9.43 31.87
CA ARG A 185 16.30 10.79 32.40
C ARG A 185 14.83 11.12 32.65
N ALA A 186 13.97 10.84 31.67
CA ALA A 186 12.53 11.07 31.80
C ALA A 186 11.91 10.25 32.96
N SER A 187 12.44 9.05 33.22
CA SER A 187 12.00 8.23 34.36
C SER A 187 12.44 8.84 35.70
N VAL A 188 13.62 9.44 35.79
CA VAL A 188 14.08 10.17 36.97
C VAL A 188 13.22 11.41 37.22
N ASP A 189 12.79 12.09 36.15
CA ASP A 189 11.89 13.24 36.20
C ASP A 189 10.44 12.83 36.50
N GLY A 190 10.14 11.55 36.70
CA GLY A 190 8.83 11.04 37.05
C GLY A 190 7.83 10.89 35.90
N ALA A 191 8.30 10.92 34.66
CA ALA A 191 7.45 10.73 33.49
C ALA A 191 6.91 9.30 33.41
N SER A 192 5.58 9.18 33.31
CA SER A 192 4.92 7.89 33.08
C SER A 192 5.23 7.31 31.70
N GLY A 193 5.09 5.99 31.51
CA GLY A 193 5.33 5.35 30.22
C GLY A 193 4.47 5.90 29.08
N VAL A 194 3.25 6.35 29.37
CA VAL A 194 2.38 7.01 28.39
C VAL A 194 2.94 8.39 28.00
N GLN A 195 3.43 9.16 28.97
CA GLN A 195 4.09 10.44 28.69
C GLN A 195 5.37 10.26 27.88
N GLN A 196 6.21 9.27 28.22
CA GLN A 196 7.40 8.92 27.45
C GLN A 196 7.05 8.52 26.01
N PHE A 197 5.97 7.76 25.81
CA PHE A 197 5.53 7.37 24.47
C PHE A 197 5.16 8.58 23.61
N PHE A 198 4.32 9.48 24.10
CA PHE A 198 3.85 10.62 23.29
C PHE A 198 4.89 11.74 23.17
N SER A 199 5.74 11.95 24.20
CA SER A 199 6.69 13.07 24.23
C SER A 199 8.09 12.71 23.73
N LEU A 200 8.49 11.43 23.72
CA LEU A 200 9.82 10.98 23.34
C LEU A 200 9.76 9.99 22.19
N THR A 201 9.04 8.88 22.37
CA THR A 201 9.01 7.78 21.40
C THR A 201 8.38 8.22 20.06
N LEU A 202 7.20 8.80 20.10
CA LEU A 202 6.46 9.17 18.89
C LEU A 202 7.17 10.28 18.10
N PRO A 203 7.69 11.37 18.71
CA PRO A 203 8.51 12.35 18.04
C PRO A 203 9.83 11.77 17.51
N GLY A 204 10.52 10.92 18.29
CA GLY A 204 11.75 10.25 17.87
C GLY A 204 11.57 9.31 16.68
N LEU A 205 10.38 8.73 16.53
CA LEU A 205 10.02 7.89 15.37
C LEU A 205 9.51 8.70 14.17
N SER A 206 9.35 10.02 14.27
CA SER A 206 8.74 10.85 13.23
C SER A 206 9.32 10.62 11.83
N PRO A 207 10.65 10.53 11.58
CA PRO A 207 11.20 10.27 10.25
C PRO A 207 10.79 8.89 9.70
N ILE A 208 10.85 7.86 10.55
CA ILE A 208 10.48 6.48 10.17
C ILE A 208 8.97 6.35 9.95
N MET A 209 8.16 7.04 10.77
CA MET A 209 6.72 7.09 10.60
C MET A 209 6.33 7.75 9.27
N PHE A 210 6.97 8.84 8.92
CA PHE A 210 6.74 9.50 7.64
C PHE A 210 7.10 8.58 6.46
N TYR A 211 8.30 7.98 6.48
CA TYR A 211 8.71 7.01 5.46
C TYR A 211 7.71 5.86 5.33
N THR A 212 7.36 5.25 6.45
CA THR A 212 6.43 4.12 6.50
C THR A 212 5.05 4.51 5.98
N LEU A 213 4.56 5.71 6.31
CA LEU A 213 3.29 6.25 5.82
C LEU A 213 3.30 6.38 4.29
N VAL A 214 4.34 6.98 3.70
CA VAL A 214 4.46 7.13 2.24
C VAL A 214 4.46 5.76 1.56
N VAL A 215 5.27 4.83 2.04
CA VAL A 215 5.37 3.48 1.46
C VAL A 215 4.04 2.73 1.55
N ASN A 216 3.38 2.77 2.72
CA ASN A 216 2.08 2.12 2.91
C ASN A 216 1.00 2.70 2.00
N ILE A 217 0.95 4.02 1.81
CA ILE A 217 -0.01 4.65 0.88
C ILE A 217 0.21 4.12 -0.54
N ILE A 218 1.45 4.14 -1.03
CA ILE A 218 1.77 3.66 -2.39
C ILE A 218 1.38 2.18 -2.53
N GLN A 219 1.72 1.33 -1.57
CA GLN A 219 1.40 -0.10 -1.59
C GLN A 219 -0.12 -0.36 -1.50
N ALA A 220 -0.85 0.39 -0.68
CA ALA A 220 -2.29 0.24 -0.55
C ALA A 220 -3.01 0.60 -1.86
N PHE A 221 -2.60 1.67 -2.56
CA PHE A 221 -3.14 1.99 -3.89
C PHE A 221 -2.86 0.91 -4.94
N GLN A 222 -1.82 0.11 -4.78
CA GLN A 222 -1.43 -0.96 -5.71
C GLN A 222 -1.95 -2.34 -5.29
N SER A 223 -2.74 -2.43 -4.22
CA SER A 223 -3.29 -3.70 -3.73
C SER A 223 -4.26 -4.31 -4.74
N PHE A 224 -3.95 -5.51 -5.22
CA PHE A 224 -4.72 -6.21 -6.25
C PHE A 224 -5.06 -7.65 -5.86
N GLY A 225 -4.05 -8.44 -5.44
CA GLY A 225 -4.17 -9.89 -5.28
C GLY A 225 -5.24 -10.30 -4.27
N GLN A 226 -5.32 -9.62 -3.14
CA GLN A 226 -6.30 -9.87 -2.09
C GLN A 226 -7.73 -9.63 -2.59
N ILE A 227 -7.94 -8.50 -3.30
CA ILE A 227 -9.26 -8.13 -3.83
C ILE A 227 -9.71 -9.15 -4.89
N LYS A 228 -8.80 -9.49 -5.82
CA LYS A 228 -9.10 -10.47 -6.87
C LYS A 228 -9.49 -11.84 -6.32
N LEU A 229 -8.82 -12.30 -5.26
CA LEU A 229 -9.03 -13.66 -4.73
C LEU A 229 -10.17 -13.77 -3.72
N LEU A 230 -10.43 -12.71 -2.94
CA LEU A 230 -11.48 -12.72 -1.93
C LEU A 230 -12.85 -12.40 -2.51
N THR A 231 -12.95 -11.33 -3.30
CA THR A 231 -14.22 -10.68 -3.63
C THR A 231 -14.42 -10.38 -5.12
N GLU A 232 -13.36 -10.40 -5.93
CA GLU A 232 -13.42 -10.05 -7.36
C GLU A 232 -14.11 -8.69 -7.62
N GLY A 233 -13.85 -7.71 -6.72
CA GLY A 233 -14.47 -6.37 -6.80
C GLY A 233 -15.90 -6.29 -6.27
N GLY A 234 -16.53 -7.44 -5.94
CA GLY A 234 -17.90 -7.55 -5.42
C GLY A 234 -18.01 -7.51 -3.90
N PRO A 235 -19.22 -7.71 -3.38
CA PRO A 235 -20.50 -7.66 -4.08
C PRO A 235 -20.89 -6.22 -4.48
N SER A 236 -21.66 -6.06 -5.53
CA SER A 236 -22.17 -4.75 -5.99
C SER A 236 -21.10 -3.66 -6.09
N GLU A 237 -19.91 -3.99 -6.57
CA GLU A 237 -18.73 -3.11 -6.69
C GLU A 237 -18.23 -2.51 -5.34
N SER A 238 -18.62 -3.07 -4.20
CA SER A 238 -18.23 -2.58 -2.87
C SER A 238 -16.74 -2.72 -2.57
N THR A 239 -16.03 -3.60 -3.28
CA THR A 239 -14.58 -3.80 -3.17
C THR A 239 -13.85 -3.51 -4.49
N ASN A 240 -14.53 -2.87 -5.45
CA ASN A 240 -13.95 -2.54 -6.74
C ASN A 240 -12.98 -1.34 -6.62
N VAL A 241 -11.76 -1.59 -6.18
CA VAL A 241 -10.70 -0.58 -6.17
C VAL A 241 -10.20 -0.29 -7.58
N ILE A 242 -9.58 0.88 -7.78
CA ILE A 242 -9.13 1.35 -9.10
C ILE A 242 -8.20 0.35 -9.81
N VAL A 243 -7.28 -0.32 -9.10
CA VAL A 243 -6.37 -1.32 -9.71
C VAL A 243 -7.14 -2.54 -10.19
N TYR A 244 -8.17 -2.98 -9.46
CA TYR A 244 -9.03 -4.05 -9.92
C TYR A 244 -9.91 -3.61 -11.11
N SER A 245 -10.40 -2.37 -11.11
CA SER A 245 -11.13 -1.78 -12.25
C SER A 245 -10.27 -1.72 -13.51
N ILE A 246 -9.00 -1.30 -13.40
CA ILE A 246 -8.02 -1.33 -14.52
C ILE A 246 -7.88 -2.75 -15.07
N TYR A 247 -7.69 -3.73 -14.20
CA TYR A 247 -7.57 -5.14 -14.59
C TYR A 247 -8.82 -5.64 -15.30
N ARG A 248 -10.01 -5.35 -14.75
CA ARG A 248 -11.31 -5.73 -15.34
C ARG A 248 -11.49 -5.13 -16.73
N ASP A 249 -11.18 -3.83 -16.89
CA ASP A 249 -11.29 -3.16 -18.19
C ASP A 249 -10.30 -3.69 -19.21
N ALA A 250 -9.04 -3.95 -18.81
CA ALA A 250 -8.02 -4.46 -19.73
C ALA A 250 -8.28 -5.90 -20.16
N PHE A 251 -8.55 -6.81 -19.20
CA PHE A 251 -8.50 -8.26 -19.44
C PHE A 251 -9.86 -8.95 -19.58
N PHE A 252 -10.93 -8.35 -19.06
CA PHE A 252 -12.30 -8.88 -19.24
C PHE A 252 -13.08 -8.11 -20.30
N ASN A 253 -12.99 -6.77 -20.27
CA ASN A 253 -13.73 -5.92 -21.19
C ASN A 253 -12.94 -5.62 -22.47
N TYR A 254 -11.63 -5.94 -22.51
CA TYR A 254 -10.73 -5.67 -23.63
C TYR A 254 -10.69 -4.18 -24.05
N ARG A 255 -10.92 -3.26 -23.08
CA ARG A 255 -10.91 -1.81 -23.25
C ARG A 255 -9.56 -1.23 -22.83
N PHE A 256 -8.49 -1.56 -23.54
CA PHE A 256 -7.12 -1.16 -23.17
C PHE A 256 -6.92 0.36 -23.15
N GLY A 257 -7.63 1.13 -23.98
CA GLY A 257 -7.59 2.60 -23.96
C GLY A 257 -8.13 3.17 -22.65
N SER A 258 -9.30 2.70 -22.21
CA SER A 258 -9.93 3.05 -20.92
C SER A 258 -9.04 2.62 -19.74
N ALA A 259 -8.56 1.37 -19.74
CA ALA A 259 -7.67 0.87 -18.69
C ALA A 259 -6.36 1.69 -18.60
N SER A 260 -5.81 2.10 -19.74
CA SER A 260 -4.62 2.96 -19.82
C SER A 260 -4.91 4.37 -19.26
N ALA A 261 -6.08 4.94 -19.55
CA ALA A 261 -6.50 6.22 -18.97
C ALA A 261 -6.70 6.13 -17.44
N GLN A 262 -7.32 5.05 -16.95
CA GLN A 262 -7.41 4.79 -15.50
C GLN A 262 -6.03 4.69 -14.83
N SER A 263 -5.08 3.99 -15.48
CA SER A 263 -3.70 3.86 -14.99
C SER A 263 -2.98 5.21 -14.93
N ALA A 264 -3.18 6.07 -15.94
CA ALA A 264 -2.64 7.43 -15.94
C ALA A 264 -3.23 8.29 -14.81
N ILE A 265 -4.56 8.21 -14.58
CA ILE A 265 -5.22 8.89 -13.46
C ILE A 265 -4.66 8.40 -12.12
N LEU A 266 -4.53 7.09 -11.93
CA LEU A 266 -3.95 6.51 -10.71
C LEU A 266 -2.52 7.00 -10.47
N PHE A 267 -1.69 7.02 -11.52
CA PHE A 267 -0.32 7.54 -11.44
C PHE A 267 -0.31 9.00 -10.97
N VAL A 268 -1.16 9.85 -11.55
CA VAL A 268 -1.25 11.27 -11.17
C VAL A 268 -1.71 11.42 -9.71
N ILE A 269 -2.69 10.63 -9.26
CA ILE A 269 -3.18 10.65 -7.87
C ILE A 269 -2.04 10.30 -6.90
N ILE A 270 -1.35 9.19 -7.13
CA ILE A 270 -0.23 8.75 -6.25
C ILE A 270 0.89 9.78 -6.27
N MET A 271 1.24 10.31 -7.44
CA MET A 271 2.27 11.34 -7.59
C MET A 271 1.91 12.60 -6.80
N LEU A 272 0.68 13.10 -6.92
CA LEU A 272 0.23 14.30 -6.19
C LEU A 272 0.24 14.08 -4.68
N ILE A 273 -0.28 12.94 -4.20
CA ILE A 273 -0.26 12.60 -2.77
C ILE A 273 1.18 12.57 -2.27
N THR A 274 2.07 11.88 -3.00
CA THR A 274 3.49 11.77 -2.62
C THR A 274 4.17 13.15 -2.60
N LEU A 275 3.94 14.00 -3.59
CA LEU A 275 4.48 15.36 -3.63
C LEU A 275 3.98 16.23 -2.47
N VAL A 276 2.69 16.12 -2.13
CA VAL A 276 2.12 16.83 -0.97
C VAL A 276 2.78 16.35 0.32
N MET A 277 2.94 15.04 0.49
CA MET A 277 3.59 14.46 1.67
C MET A 277 5.01 14.95 1.85
N PHE A 278 5.85 14.94 0.80
CA PHE A 278 7.22 15.47 0.87
C PHE A 278 7.28 16.99 1.14
N ARG A 279 6.26 17.74 0.76
CA ARG A 279 6.18 19.16 1.15
C ARG A 279 5.84 19.35 2.63
N LEU A 280 5.00 18.45 3.18
CA LEU A 280 4.63 18.47 4.59
C LEU A 280 5.77 18.00 5.50
N GLU A 281 6.57 17.04 5.05
CA GLU A 281 7.76 16.54 5.76
C GLU A 281 8.68 17.68 6.19
N LYS A 282 9.00 18.57 5.28
CA LYS A 282 9.90 19.73 5.55
C LYS A 282 9.43 20.64 6.69
N LYS A 283 8.16 20.53 7.09
CA LYS A 283 7.56 21.37 8.14
C LYS A 283 7.29 20.64 9.45
N GLY A 284 7.27 19.30 9.44
CA GLY A 284 6.76 18.49 10.56
C GLY A 284 7.67 17.39 11.08
N VAL A 285 8.79 17.10 10.40
CA VAL A 285 9.72 16.05 10.84
C VAL A 285 10.89 16.71 11.56
N SER A 286 11.09 16.38 12.84
CA SER A 286 12.28 16.72 13.62
C SER A 286 13.37 15.69 13.32
N TYR A 287 14.50 16.15 12.77
CA TYR A 287 15.70 15.36 12.59
C TYR A 287 16.65 15.53 13.77
#